data_5b61bb05713882cba2e1ee53ac3f0624
#
_entry.id   5b61bb05713882cba2e1ee53ac3f0624
#
_cell.length_a   1.000
_cell.length_b   1.000
_cell.length_c   1.000
_cell.angle_alpha   90.00
_cell.angle_beta   90.00
_cell.angle_gamma   90.00
#
_symmetry.space_group_name_H-M   'P 1'
#
loop_
_entity.id
_entity.type
_entity.pdbx_description
1 polymer ?
#
loop_
_entity_poly.entity_id
_entity_poly.type
_entity_poly.pdbx_seq_one_letter_code
_entity_poly.pdbx_strand_id
1 'polypeptide(L)'
;MEVRVALDTNRLTDLFQGDAELADRLGECDEVWLPLVVLAEIKAGFYGGSQQLRNQVLLQSFLAQPTVGVLLPERETAEHYARLFVQLKRAGTPIPDNDLWIAALV
;
A
#
# COMPACT_ATOMS: atom_id res chain seq x y z
N MET A 1 -19.01 -6.77 12.34
CA MET A 1 -18.69 -6.54 10.93
C MET A 1 -17.20 -6.60 10.72
N GLU A 2 -16.76 -7.34 9.74
CA GLU A 2 -15.35 -7.46 9.41
C GLU A 2 -14.85 -6.21 8.68
N VAL A 3 -13.75 -5.65 9.13
CA VAL A 3 -13.15 -4.46 8.53
C VAL A 3 -11.83 -4.84 7.88
N ARG A 4 -11.75 -4.66 6.56
CA ARG A 4 -10.56 -4.90 5.77
C ARG A 4 -10.14 -3.62 5.08
N VAL A 5 -8.86 -3.28 5.17
CA VAL A 5 -8.32 -2.06 4.56
C VAL A 5 -7.07 -2.38 3.75
N ALA A 6 -6.78 -1.54 2.78
CA ALA A 6 -5.51 -1.55 2.06
C ALA A 6 -4.84 -0.19 2.25
N LEU A 7 -3.53 -0.20 2.45
CA LEU A 7 -2.76 1.02 2.66
C LEU A 7 -2.07 1.46 1.38
N ASP A 8 -2.13 2.75 1.09
CA ASP A 8 -1.28 3.37 0.07
C ASP A 8 0.08 3.77 0.68
N THR A 9 0.99 4.23 -0.16
CA THR A 9 2.34 4.61 0.27
C THR A 9 2.31 5.76 1.27
N ASN A 10 1.44 6.75 1.06
CA ASN A 10 1.36 7.91 1.94
C ASN A 10 0.89 7.53 3.34
N ARG A 11 -0.12 6.67 3.44
CA ARG A 11 -0.63 6.22 4.76
C ARG A 11 0.41 5.39 5.49
N LEU A 12 1.13 4.51 4.78
CA LEU A 12 2.19 3.73 5.39
C LEU A 12 3.32 4.61 5.90
N THR A 13 3.68 5.64 5.13
CA THR A 13 4.68 6.62 5.55
C THR A 13 4.23 7.35 6.81
N ASP A 14 2.97 7.79 6.88
CA ASP A 14 2.41 8.44 8.06
C ASP A 14 2.49 7.53 9.29
N LEU A 15 2.16 6.24 9.12
CA LEU A 15 2.26 5.27 10.19
C LEU A 15 3.69 5.16 10.73
N PHE A 16 4.68 5.08 9.85
CA PHE A 16 6.09 4.96 10.25
C PHE A 16 6.65 6.26 10.85
N GLN A 17 6.00 7.40 10.58
CA GLN A 17 6.34 8.67 11.20
C GLN A 17 5.65 8.89 12.56
N GLY A 18 4.87 7.92 13.02
CA GLY A 18 4.28 7.93 14.34
C GLY A 18 2.86 8.49 14.44
N ASP A 19 2.07 8.38 13.38
CA ASP A 19 0.66 8.77 13.41
C ASP A 19 -0.11 7.82 14.33
N ALA A 20 -0.36 8.25 15.57
CA ALA A 20 -0.99 7.42 16.59
C ALA A 20 -2.46 7.13 16.29
N GLU A 21 -3.19 8.08 15.71
CA GLU A 21 -4.58 7.86 15.32
C GLU A 21 -4.70 6.79 14.25
N LEU A 22 -3.82 6.83 13.25
CA LEU A 22 -3.78 5.82 12.19
C LEU A 22 -3.44 4.45 12.78
N ALA A 23 -2.45 4.37 13.68
CA ALA A 23 -2.07 3.13 14.35
C ALA A 23 -3.25 2.52 15.12
N ASP A 24 -3.99 3.35 15.84
CA ASP A 24 -5.17 2.90 16.60
C ASP A 24 -6.26 2.37 15.66
N ARG A 25 -6.52 3.05 14.56
CA ARG A 25 -7.52 2.61 13.57
C ARG A 25 -7.13 1.28 12.93
N LEU A 26 -5.86 1.10 12.59
CA LEU A 26 -5.37 -0.14 12.02
C LEU A 26 -5.45 -1.29 13.02
N GLY A 27 -5.26 -1.01 14.31
CA GLY A 27 -5.40 -2.01 15.37
C GLY A 27 -6.83 -2.55 15.52
N GLU A 28 -7.82 -1.81 15.05
CA GLU A 28 -9.23 -2.21 15.05
C GLU A 28 -9.64 -2.99 13.80
N CYS A 29 -8.78 -3.05 12.79
CA CYS A 29 -9.07 -3.76 11.55
C CYS A 29 -8.83 -5.26 11.69
N ASP A 30 -9.67 -6.06 11.04
CA ASP A 30 -9.51 -7.51 10.97
C ASP A 30 -8.41 -7.91 10.00
N GLU A 31 -8.28 -7.17 8.90
CA GLU A 31 -7.24 -7.39 7.91
C GLU A 31 -6.68 -6.04 7.43
N VAL A 32 -5.36 -5.98 7.32
CA VAL A 32 -4.65 -4.84 6.74
C VAL A 32 -3.80 -5.37 5.58
N TRP A 33 -4.07 -4.88 4.37
CA TRP A 33 -3.40 -5.35 3.17
C TRP A 33 -2.44 -4.29 2.64
N LEU A 34 -1.23 -4.73 2.33
CA LEU A 34 -0.20 -3.88 1.74
C LEU A 34 0.02 -4.34 0.29
N PRO A 35 -0.44 -3.55 -0.70
CA PRO A 35 -0.16 -3.90 -2.10
C PRO A 35 1.34 -4.01 -2.37
N LEU A 36 1.73 -4.99 -3.18
CA LEU A 36 3.16 -5.21 -3.49
C LEU A 36 3.84 -3.95 -4.05
N VAL A 37 3.12 -3.18 -4.86
CA VAL A 37 3.64 -1.92 -5.42
C VAL A 37 3.97 -0.92 -4.31
N VAL A 38 3.12 -0.82 -3.29
CA VAL A 38 3.36 0.04 -2.12
C VAL A 38 4.60 -0.43 -1.36
N LEU A 39 4.72 -1.74 -1.16
CA LEU A 39 5.91 -2.32 -0.51
C LEU A 39 7.19 -1.96 -1.27
N ALA A 40 7.16 -2.04 -2.60
CA ALA A 40 8.31 -1.68 -3.44
C ALA A 40 8.65 -0.19 -3.33
N GLU A 41 7.65 0.69 -3.36
CA GLU A 41 7.84 2.13 -3.23
C GLU A 41 8.44 2.51 -1.87
N ILE A 42 7.93 1.91 -0.80
CA ILE A 42 8.41 2.21 0.55
C ILE A 42 9.86 1.76 0.73
N LYS A 43 10.21 0.57 0.22
CA LYS A 43 11.59 0.07 0.25
C LYS A 43 12.54 0.94 -0.55
N ALA A 44 12.12 1.39 -1.73
CA ALA A 44 12.91 2.30 -2.55
C ALA A 44 13.18 3.61 -1.81
N GLY A 45 12.18 4.14 -1.10
CA GLY A 45 12.34 5.32 -0.26
C GLY A 45 13.34 5.13 0.86
N PHE A 46 13.43 3.92 1.45
CA PHE A 46 14.39 3.63 2.51
C PHE A 46 15.83 3.76 2.01
N TYR A 47 16.12 3.27 0.82
CA TYR A 47 17.47 3.34 0.26
C TYR A 47 17.92 4.77 -0.02
N GLY A 48 16.99 5.68 -0.27
CA GLY A 48 17.28 7.09 -0.48
C GLY A 48 17.34 7.92 0.79
N GLY A 49 16.98 7.34 1.94
CA GLY A 49 16.83 8.07 3.19
C GLY A 49 17.98 7.84 4.19
N SER A 50 17.98 8.65 5.26
CA SER A 50 18.99 8.59 6.33
C SER A 50 18.63 7.60 7.44
N GLN A 51 17.39 7.11 7.49
CA GLN A 51 16.87 6.25 8.54
C GLN A 51 16.60 4.81 8.04
N GLN A 52 17.44 4.34 7.15
CA GLN A 52 17.23 3.06 6.45
C GLN A 52 17.04 1.88 7.40
N LEU A 53 17.95 1.73 8.36
CA LEU A 53 17.91 0.60 9.29
C LEU A 53 16.66 0.65 10.18
N ARG A 54 16.37 1.81 10.74
CA ARG A 54 15.17 2.03 11.56
C ARG A 54 13.90 1.69 10.80
N ASN A 55 13.80 2.18 9.57
CA ASN A 55 12.62 1.99 8.74
C ASN A 55 12.44 0.53 8.31
N GLN A 56 13.53 -0.18 8.03
CA GLN A 56 13.47 -1.61 7.73
C GLN A 56 12.98 -2.44 8.91
N VAL A 57 13.43 -2.09 10.12
CA VAL A 57 12.97 -2.77 11.35
C VAL A 57 11.46 -2.50 11.56
N LEU A 58 11.01 -1.27 11.38
CA LEU A 58 9.59 -0.93 11.49
C LEU A 58 8.74 -1.70 10.48
N LEU A 59 9.20 -1.78 9.24
CA LEU A 59 8.49 -2.51 8.19
C LEU A 59 8.40 -4.00 8.52
N GLN A 60 9.51 -4.59 8.98
CA GLN A 60 9.54 -6.00 9.35
C GLN A 60 8.56 -6.31 10.48
N SER A 61 8.54 -5.46 11.52
CA SER A 61 7.61 -5.59 12.63
C SER A 61 6.16 -5.47 12.17
N PHE A 62 5.88 -4.54 11.26
CA PHE A 62 4.56 -4.35 10.70
C PHE A 62 4.11 -5.59 9.93
N LEU A 63 4.94 -6.11 9.04
CA LEU A 63 4.62 -7.29 8.24
C LEU A 63 4.50 -8.58 9.06
N ALA A 64 5.07 -8.61 10.26
CA ALA A 64 4.99 -9.76 11.16
C ALA A 64 3.67 -9.83 11.93
N GLN A 65 2.85 -8.79 11.91
CA GLN A 65 1.56 -8.78 12.59
C GLN A 65 0.59 -9.75 11.92
N PRO A 66 -0.19 -10.53 12.70
CA PRO A 66 -1.08 -11.56 12.13
C PRO A 66 -2.16 -11.01 11.19
N THR A 67 -2.57 -9.77 11.37
CA THR A 67 -3.62 -9.13 10.56
C THR A 67 -3.11 -8.51 9.28
N VAL A 68 -1.78 -8.44 9.10
CA VAL A 68 -1.16 -7.77 7.96
C VAL A 68 -0.73 -8.79 6.91
N GLY A 69 -1.11 -8.54 5.67
CA GLY A 69 -0.70 -9.36 4.53
C GLY A 69 -0.27 -8.50 3.35
N VAL A 70 0.50 -9.09 2.46
CA VAL A 70 0.90 -8.44 1.21
C VAL A 70 -0.08 -8.86 0.10
N LEU A 71 -0.64 -7.87 -0.58
CA LEU A 71 -1.56 -8.10 -1.70
C LEU A 71 -0.75 -8.22 -2.98
N LEU A 72 -0.72 -9.42 -3.55
CA LEU A 72 0.07 -9.71 -4.73
C LEU A 72 -0.73 -9.49 -6.01
N PRO A 73 -0.11 -8.95 -7.08
CA PRO A 73 -0.76 -8.86 -8.38
C PRO A 73 -0.91 -10.25 -8.99
N GLU A 74 -2.04 -10.46 -9.67
CA GLU A 74 -2.36 -11.69 -10.36
C GLU A 74 -2.69 -11.39 -11.82
N ARG A 75 -2.97 -12.42 -12.62
CA ARG A 75 -3.37 -12.24 -14.01
C ARG A 75 -4.60 -11.33 -14.13
N GLU A 76 -5.58 -11.50 -13.25
CA GLU A 76 -6.79 -10.69 -13.23
C GLU A 76 -6.51 -9.23 -12.93
N THR A 77 -5.45 -8.94 -12.18
CA THR A 77 -5.03 -7.57 -11.88
C THR A 77 -4.69 -6.82 -13.18
N ALA A 78 -4.06 -7.51 -14.13
CA ALA A 78 -3.72 -6.91 -15.42
C ALA A 78 -4.98 -6.47 -16.19
N GLU A 79 -6.04 -7.25 -16.12
CA GLU A 79 -7.32 -6.89 -16.75
C GLU A 79 -7.94 -5.66 -16.08
N HIS A 80 -7.95 -5.61 -14.76
CA HIS A 80 -8.43 -4.45 -14.02
C HIS A 80 -7.61 -3.21 -14.32
N TYR A 81 -6.29 -3.36 -14.38
CA TYR A 81 -5.38 -2.27 -14.74
C TYR A 81 -5.72 -1.71 -16.13
N ALA A 82 -5.87 -2.60 -17.11
CA ALA A 82 -6.13 -2.20 -18.48
C ALA A 82 -7.46 -1.44 -18.61
N ARG A 83 -8.50 -1.91 -17.93
CA ARG A 83 -9.82 -1.25 -17.94
C ARG A 83 -9.77 0.13 -17.30
N LEU A 84 -9.11 0.24 -16.16
CA LEU A 84 -8.95 1.52 -15.46
C LEU A 84 -8.15 2.50 -16.30
N PHE A 85 -7.07 2.04 -16.92
CA PHE A 85 -6.22 2.86 -17.79
C PHE A 85 -7.03 3.51 -18.90
N VAL A 86 -7.83 2.70 -19.62
CA VAL A 86 -8.65 3.19 -20.74
C VAL A 86 -9.74 4.14 -20.24
N GLN A 87 -10.40 3.77 -19.15
CA GLN A 87 -11.47 4.57 -18.56
C GLN A 87 -10.98 5.96 -18.14
N LEU A 88 -9.84 6.03 -17.45
CA LEU A 88 -9.25 7.29 -16.99
C LEU A 88 -8.75 8.13 -18.15
N LYS A 89 -8.18 7.51 -19.16
CA LYS A 89 -7.72 8.20 -20.36
C LYS A 89 -8.89 8.85 -21.10
N ARG A 90 -10.01 8.12 -21.25
CA ARG A 90 -11.22 8.63 -21.91
C ARG A 90 -11.86 9.77 -21.12
N ALA A 91 -11.81 9.69 -19.79
CA ALA A 91 -12.33 10.74 -18.91
C ALA A 91 -11.42 11.97 -18.83
N GLY A 92 -10.20 11.92 -19.41
CA GLY A 92 -9.24 13.00 -19.33
C GLY A 92 -8.59 13.16 -17.97
N THR A 93 -8.61 12.12 -17.15
CA THR A 93 -8.07 12.14 -15.78
C THR A 93 -7.06 11.01 -15.55
N PRO A 94 -5.94 10.97 -16.32
CA PRO A 94 -4.94 9.95 -16.09
C PRO A 94 -4.30 10.10 -14.71
N ILE A 95 -3.94 8.97 -14.09
CA ILE A 95 -3.21 8.95 -12.81
C ILE A 95 -1.84 8.31 -13.01
N PRO A 96 -0.88 8.54 -12.09
CA PRO A 96 0.42 7.90 -12.16
C PRO A 96 0.31 6.38 -12.24
N ASP A 97 1.24 5.75 -12.93
CA ASP A 97 1.23 4.33 -13.22
C ASP A 97 1.17 3.47 -11.95
N ASN A 98 1.97 3.82 -10.93
CA ASN A 98 1.97 3.09 -9.67
C ASN A 98 0.62 3.17 -8.96
N ASP A 99 -0.02 4.35 -8.96
CA ASP A 99 -1.35 4.53 -8.36
C ASP A 99 -2.39 3.70 -9.10
N LEU A 100 -2.24 3.55 -10.42
CA LEU A 100 -3.13 2.74 -11.23
C LEU A 100 -3.00 1.25 -10.86
N TRP A 101 -1.77 0.75 -10.64
CA TRP A 101 -1.54 -0.61 -10.17
C TRP A 101 -2.14 -0.84 -8.78
N ILE A 102 -1.99 0.14 -7.88
CA ILE A 102 -2.59 0.07 -6.54
C ILE A 102 -4.11 -0.04 -6.66
N ALA A 103 -4.73 0.79 -7.46
CA ALA A 103 -6.18 0.76 -7.67
C ALA A 103 -6.64 -0.57 -8.27
N ALA A 104 -5.86 -1.15 -9.18
CA ALA A 104 -6.19 -2.43 -9.80
C ALA A 104 -6.09 -3.61 -8.83
N LEU A 105 -5.23 -3.50 -7.80
CA LEU A 105 -5.04 -4.53 -6.78
C LEU A 105 -6.12 -4.48 -5.69
N VAL A 106 -6.67 -3.31 -5.42
CA VAL A 106 -7.65 -3.10 -4.35
C VAL A 106 -9.06 -3.30 -4.89
#